data_669ad6ec03f61d4831fea5bd299984af
#
_entry.id   669ad6ec03f61d4831fea5bd299984af
#
_cell.length_a   1.000
_cell.length_b   1.000
_cell.length_c   1.000
_cell.angle_alpha   90.00
_cell.angle_beta   90.00
_cell.angle_gamma   90.00
#
_symmetry.space_group_name_H-M   'P 1'
#
loop_
_entity.id
_entity.type
_entity.pdbx_description
1 polymer ?
#
loop_
_entity_poly.entity_id
_entity_poly.type
_entity_poly.pdbx_seq_one_letter_code
_entity_poly.pdbx_strand_id
1 'polypeptide(L)'
;KQKGEGCLIGECYVVSWAVGHLVTLAEPEEYDEKYKKWNFSTLPILPEEMQLKAIKQTRDQLKILHSWMHKREIDSLICATDSGREGELIFRYIYEITKCKKPFQRLWISSMTEEAIKEGFRTLKDGREYDLLYTSAKCRSEADWLVGINATRLFSTRYHQLLNIG
;
A
#
# COMPACT_ATOMS: atom_id res chain seq x y z
N LYS A 1 -8.68 17.45 -21.52
CA LYS A 1 -8.53 16.86 -20.17
C LYS A 1 -9.74 17.24 -19.33
N GLN A 2 -10.58 16.30 -18.95
CA GLN A 2 -11.62 16.54 -17.96
C GLN A 2 -11.04 16.19 -16.57
N LYS A 3 -11.26 17.06 -15.59
CA LYS A 3 -10.90 16.82 -14.21
C LYS A 3 -12.09 16.09 -13.58
N GLY A 4 -11.93 14.81 -13.28
CA GLY A 4 -12.86 14.07 -12.42
C GLY A 4 -12.48 14.20 -10.94
N GLU A 5 -13.36 13.82 -10.05
CA GLU A 5 -13.05 13.72 -8.63
C GLU A 5 -11.95 12.64 -8.42
N GLY A 6 -10.78 13.04 -7.89
CA GLY A 6 -9.64 12.15 -7.63
C GLY A 6 -8.97 11.53 -8.86
N CYS A 7 -9.20 12.05 -10.08
CA CYS A 7 -8.55 11.58 -11.30
C CYS A 7 -8.51 12.64 -12.39
N LEU A 8 -7.65 12.43 -13.39
CA LEU A 8 -7.59 13.18 -14.65
C LEU A 8 -7.92 12.24 -15.79
N ILE A 9 -8.89 12.60 -16.61
CA ILE A 9 -9.34 11.80 -17.74
C ILE A 9 -8.79 12.40 -19.02
N GLY A 10 -8.02 11.61 -19.77
CA GLY A 10 -7.52 11.91 -21.11
C GLY A 10 -8.19 11.01 -22.15
N GLU A 11 -7.75 11.11 -23.39
CA GLU A 11 -8.27 10.29 -24.50
C GLU A 11 -7.89 8.81 -24.35
N CYS A 12 -6.61 8.54 -23.99
CA CYS A 12 -6.07 7.18 -23.90
C CYS A 12 -5.78 6.75 -22.47
N TYR A 13 -5.72 7.67 -21.51
CA TYR A 13 -5.32 7.39 -20.14
C TYR A 13 -6.24 8.06 -19.14
N VAL A 14 -6.47 7.35 -18.04
CA VAL A 14 -6.98 7.92 -16.79
C VAL A 14 -5.84 7.92 -15.79
N VAL A 15 -5.50 9.08 -15.26
CA VAL A 15 -4.46 9.24 -14.24
C VAL A 15 -5.12 9.50 -12.90
N SER A 16 -4.87 8.63 -11.95
CA SER A 16 -5.26 8.82 -10.55
C SER A 16 -4.04 8.67 -9.66
N TRP A 17 -4.15 9.01 -8.40
CA TRP A 17 -3.00 9.06 -7.50
C TRP A 17 -3.31 8.47 -6.13
N ALA A 18 -2.27 8.05 -5.44
CA ALA A 18 -2.29 7.78 -4.02
C ALA A 18 -1.76 9.01 -3.25
N VAL A 19 -2.42 9.37 -2.17
CA VAL A 19 -1.98 10.46 -1.27
C VAL A 19 -1.20 9.80 -0.12
N GLY A 20 -0.01 9.29 -0.41
CA GLY A 20 0.70 8.39 0.49
C GLY A 20 0.08 6.99 0.51
N HIS A 21 0.15 6.30 1.65
CA HIS A 21 -0.51 5.00 1.81
C HIS A 21 -2.03 5.13 1.86
N LEU A 22 -2.72 4.30 1.08
CA LEU A 22 -4.18 4.13 1.13
C LEU A 22 -4.56 2.83 1.86
N VAL A 23 -3.60 1.94 2.00
CA VAL A 23 -3.74 0.60 2.57
C VAL A 23 -2.59 0.37 3.54
N THR A 24 -2.88 -0.27 4.64
CA THR A 24 -1.91 -0.65 5.68
C THR A 24 -2.18 -2.08 6.13
N LEU A 25 -1.29 -2.63 6.96
CA LEU A 25 -1.55 -3.86 7.67
C LEU A 25 -2.64 -3.64 8.74
N ALA A 26 -3.43 -4.67 9.00
CA ALA A 26 -4.49 -4.64 10.00
C ALA A 26 -3.91 -4.46 11.42
N GLU A 27 -4.70 -3.83 12.28
CA GLU A 27 -4.32 -3.67 13.69
C GLU A 27 -4.53 -4.99 14.46
N PRO A 28 -3.82 -5.21 15.57
CA PRO A 28 -3.94 -6.44 16.35
C PRO A 28 -5.36 -6.84 16.71
N GLU A 29 -6.21 -5.89 17.09
CA GLU A 29 -7.61 -6.14 17.44
C GLU A 29 -8.49 -6.60 16.28
N GLU A 30 -8.03 -6.47 15.05
CA GLU A 30 -8.74 -6.97 13.86
C GLU A 30 -8.49 -8.45 13.61
N TYR A 31 -7.44 -9.01 14.23
CA TYR A 31 -7.17 -10.45 14.23
C TYR A 31 -7.91 -11.17 15.39
N ASP A 32 -7.92 -10.56 16.60
CA ASP A 32 -8.59 -11.11 17.76
C ASP A 32 -8.92 -9.97 18.76
N GLU A 33 -10.15 -9.92 19.22
CA GLU A 33 -10.63 -8.89 20.16
C GLU A 33 -9.83 -8.86 21.47
N LYS A 34 -9.22 -9.97 21.88
CA LYS A 34 -8.33 -10.02 23.05
C LYS A 34 -7.15 -9.04 22.97
N TYR A 35 -6.72 -8.69 21.76
CA TYR A 35 -5.62 -7.75 21.54
C TYR A 35 -6.02 -6.27 21.67
N LYS A 36 -7.32 -5.97 21.83
CA LYS A 36 -7.78 -4.59 22.05
C LYS A 36 -7.26 -4.00 23.35
N LYS A 37 -7.17 -4.82 24.40
CA LYS A 37 -6.54 -4.42 25.66
C LYS A 37 -5.09 -4.87 25.66
N TRP A 38 -4.18 -3.95 25.92
CA TRP A 38 -2.77 -4.27 26.00
C TRP A 38 -2.50 -5.04 27.28
N ASN A 39 -2.08 -6.28 27.14
CA ASN A 39 -1.78 -7.17 28.25
C ASN A 39 -0.54 -7.99 27.92
N PHE A 40 0.38 -8.05 28.88
CA PHE A 40 1.61 -8.84 28.75
C PHE A 40 1.32 -10.32 28.41
N SER A 41 0.27 -10.90 28.98
CA SER A 41 -0.08 -12.31 28.77
C SER A 41 -0.57 -12.62 27.33
N THR A 42 -0.87 -11.60 26.53
CA THR A 42 -1.29 -11.75 25.12
C THR A 42 -0.14 -11.61 24.12
N LEU A 43 1.07 -11.43 24.59
CA LEU A 43 2.28 -11.31 23.78
C LEU A 43 3.00 -12.67 23.67
N PRO A 44 3.68 -12.97 22.57
CA PRO A 44 3.74 -12.14 21.36
C PRO A 44 2.50 -12.27 20.47
N ILE A 45 2.19 -11.19 19.72
CA ILE A 45 1.15 -11.19 18.69
C ILE A 45 1.78 -11.61 17.37
N LEU A 46 1.43 -12.78 16.89
CA LEU A 46 1.98 -13.40 15.68
C LEU A 46 0.83 -13.91 14.82
N PRO A 47 0.23 -13.08 13.96
CA PRO A 47 -0.79 -13.54 13.03
C PRO A 47 -0.22 -14.58 12.05
N GLU A 48 -1.00 -15.61 11.72
CA GLU A 48 -0.60 -16.61 10.71
C GLU A 48 -0.48 -15.98 9.32
N GLU A 49 -1.40 -15.06 9.00
CA GLU A 49 -1.39 -14.29 7.76
C GLU A 49 -1.62 -12.81 8.05
N MET A 50 -0.80 -11.95 7.42
CA MET A 50 -0.98 -10.51 7.52
C MET A 50 -2.15 -10.05 6.66
N GLN A 51 -3.07 -9.32 7.25
CA GLN A 51 -4.24 -8.78 6.57
C GLN A 51 -4.04 -7.32 6.18
N LEU A 52 -4.56 -6.95 5.01
CA LEU A 52 -4.55 -5.58 4.53
C LEU A 52 -5.85 -4.87 4.93
N LYS A 53 -5.73 -3.59 5.24
CA LYS A 53 -6.81 -2.72 5.67
C LYS A 53 -6.74 -1.36 4.97
N ALA A 54 -7.91 -0.85 4.56
CA ALA A 54 -8.02 0.50 4.03
C ALA A 54 -7.85 1.55 5.13
N ILE A 55 -7.02 2.56 4.90
CA ILE A 55 -6.84 3.69 5.80
C ILE A 55 -8.09 4.57 5.74
N LYS A 56 -8.67 4.89 6.90
CA LYS A 56 -9.95 5.62 6.99
C LYS A 56 -9.90 6.99 6.29
N GLN A 57 -8.83 7.74 6.50
CA GLN A 57 -8.65 9.11 5.99
C GLN A 57 -8.55 9.16 4.46
N THR A 58 -8.08 8.08 3.82
CA THR A 58 -7.85 8.01 2.37
C THR A 58 -8.82 7.08 1.66
N ARG A 59 -9.86 6.62 2.37
CA ARG A 59 -10.82 5.61 1.88
C ARG A 59 -11.55 6.06 0.60
N ASP A 60 -11.86 7.34 0.47
CA ASP A 60 -12.58 7.83 -0.71
C ASP A 60 -11.69 7.80 -1.95
N GLN A 61 -10.41 8.13 -1.81
CA GLN A 61 -9.46 7.97 -2.91
C GLN A 61 -9.26 6.49 -3.29
N LEU A 62 -9.24 5.59 -2.31
CA LEU A 62 -9.19 4.15 -2.58
C LEU A 62 -10.43 3.66 -3.35
N LYS A 63 -11.64 4.15 -3.02
CA LYS A 63 -12.86 3.83 -3.76
C LYS A 63 -12.80 4.30 -5.21
N ILE A 64 -12.25 5.50 -5.45
CA ILE A 64 -12.08 6.05 -6.80
C ILE A 64 -11.13 5.14 -7.60
N LEU A 65 -9.98 4.79 -7.04
CA LEU A 65 -9.03 3.87 -7.67
C LEU A 65 -9.69 2.50 -7.96
N HIS A 66 -10.37 1.92 -6.96
CA HIS A 66 -11.10 0.67 -7.13
C HIS A 66 -12.11 0.75 -8.28
N SER A 67 -12.90 1.83 -8.34
CA SER A 67 -13.89 2.02 -9.40
C SER A 67 -13.23 2.04 -10.79
N TRP A 68 -12.15 2.81 -10.95
CA TRP A 68 -11.43 2.87 -12.23
C TRP A 68 -10.75 1.57 -12.59
N MET A 69 -10.08 0.91 -11.65
CA MET A 69 -9.40 -0.36 -11.88
C MET A 69 -10.33 -1.47 -12.36
N HIS A 70 -11.64 -1.40 -12.07
CA HIS A 70 -12.63 -2.39 -12.46
C HIS A 70 -13.50 -2.01 -13.66
N LYS A 71 -13.36 -0.79 -14.20
CA LYS A 71 -14.11 -0.39 -15.40
C LYS A 71 -13.72 -1.24 -16.61
N ARG A 72 -14.70 -1.57 -17.43
CA ARG A 72 -14.49 -2.39 -18.64
C ARG A 72 -13.61 -1.68 -19.68
N GLU A 73 -13.68 -0.37 -19.72
CA GLU A 73 -12.94 0.48 -20.66
C GLU A 73 -11.43 0.57 -20.32
N ILE A 74 -11.03 0.06 -19.16
CA ILE A 74 -9.63 0.01 -18.73
C ILE A 74 -9.11 -1.41 -18.99
N ASP A 75 -8.20 -1.57 -19.92
CA ASP A 75 -7.65 -2.87 -20.30
C ASP A 75 -6.49 -3.28 -19.40
N SER A 76 -5.65 -2.34 -18.99
CA SER A 76 -4.45 -2.55 -18.20
C SER A 76 -4.16 -1.38 -17.29
N LEU A 77 -3.25 -1.57 -16.36
CA LEU A 77 -2.82 -0.55 -15.41
C LEU A 77 -1.35 -0.18 -15.65
N ILE A 78 -1.00 1.05 -15.32
CA ILE A 78 0.39 1.48 -15.26
C ILE A 78 0.70 1.92 -13.83
N CYS A 79 1.58 1.21 -13.17
CA CYS A 79 2.12 1.59 -11.88
C CYS A 79 3.14 2.71 -12.09
N ALA A 80 2.77 3.92 -11.74
CA ALA A 80 3.58 5.13 -11.87
C ALA A 80 3.91 5.77 -10.50
N THR A 81 3.88 4.97 -9.44
CA THR A 81 4.35 5.37 -8.11
C THR A 81 5.87 5.50 -8.10
N ASP A 82 6.43 6.07 -7.03
CA ASP A 82 7.87 6.28 -6.91
C ASP A 82 8.69 5.04 -7.25
N SER A 83 9.84 5.26 -7.91
CA SER A 83 10.75 4.19 -8.32
C SER A 83 11.56 3.68 -7.13
N GLY A 84 10.96 2.77 -6.36
CA GLY A 84 11.53 2.22 -5.15
C GLY A 84 10.60 1.23 -4.46
N ARG A 85 11.09 0.64 -3.36
CA ARG A 85 10.34 -0.35 -2.56
C ARG A 85 9.02 0.21 -2.05
N GLU A 86 9.03 1.45 -1.58
CA GLU A 86 7.85 2.10 -1.00
C GLU A 86 6.75 2.34 -2.05
N GLY A 87 7.12 2.89 -3.21
CA GLY A 87 6.17 3.08 -4.30
C GLY A 87 5.60 1.76 -4.83
N GLU A 88 6.42 0.72 -4.92
CA GLU A 88 5.95 -0.61 -5.30
C GLU A 88 4.97 -1.17 -4.27
N LEU A 89 5.27 -1.03 -2.96
CA LEU A 89 4.40 -1.48 -1.88
C LEU A 89 3.03 -0.78 -1.92
N ILE A 90 3.02 0.55 -2.08
CA ILE A 90 1.77 1.34 -2.16
C ILE A 90 0.87 0.81 -3.28
N PHE A 91 1.43 0.65 -4.49
CA PHE A 91 0.65 0.16 -5.63
C PHE A 91 0.15 -1.27 -5.41
N ARG A 92 1.03 -2.18 -4.97
CA ARG A 92 0.67 -3.59 -4.81
C ARG A 92 -0.37 -3.80 -3.71
N TYR A 93 -0.30 -3.08 -2.62
CA TYR A 93 -1.32 -3.15 -1.57
C TYR A 93 -2.69 -2.67 -2.07
N ILE A 94 -2.72 -1.61 -2.89
CA ILE A 94 -3.96 -1.16 -3.54
C ILE A 94 -4.48 -2.24 -4.51
N TYR A 95 -3.60 -2.80 -5.33
CA TYR A 95 -3.93 -3.84 -6.30
C TYR A 95 -4.50 -5.10 -5.61
N GLU A 96 -3.89 -5.52 -4.51
CA GLU A 96 -4.28 -6.69 -3.73
C GLU A 96 -5.62 -6.48 -3.02
N ILE A 97 -5.78 -5.38 -2.26
CA ILE A 97 -7.03 -5.12 -1.51
C ILE A 97 -8.23 -4.89 -2.43
N THR A 98 -8.01 -4.31 -3.60
CA THR A 98 -9.06 -4.13 -4.62
C THR A 98 -9.36 -5.41 -5.39
N LYS A 99 -8.58 -6.47 -5.21
CA LYS A 99 -8.69 -7.74 -5.94
C LYS A 99 -8.69 -7.57 -7.45
N CYS A 100 -7.97 -6.56 -7.94
CA CYS A 100 -7.84 -6.33 -9.38
C CYS A 100 -7.03 -7.47 -10.02
N LYS A 101 -7.46 -7.91 -11.20
CA LYS A 101 -6.79 -8.99 -11.95
C LYS A 101 -6.29 -8.53 -13.32
N LYS A 102 -6.40 -7.25 -13.61
CA LYS A 102 -5.94 -6.72 -14.90
C LYS A 102 -4.42 -6.73 -14.95
N PRO A 103 -3.83 -6.96 -16.12
CA PRO A 103 -2.38 -6.86 -16.27
C PRO A 103 -1.93 -5.45 -15.95
N PHE A 104 -0.71 -5.32 -15.45
CA PHE A 104 -0.13 -4.02 -15.22
C PHE A 104 1.34 -3.98 -15.63
N GLN A 105 1.76 -2.78 -16.00
CA GLN A 105 3.13 -2.45 -16.36
C GLN A 105 3.70 -1.45 -15.36
N ARG A 106 5.00 -1.42 -15.25
CA ARG A 106 5.73 -0.50 -14.36
C ARG A 106 6.39 0.60 -15.15
N LEU A 107 6.00 1.83 -14.84
CA LEU A 107 6.72 3.04 -15.25
C LEU A 107 7.83 3.30 -14.21
N TRP A 108 9.07 3.11 -14.62
CA TRP A 108 10.24 3.32 -13.76
C TRP A 108 11.06 4.49 -14.25
N ILE A 109 10.95 5.62 -13.57
CA ILE A 109 11.65 6.86 -13.93
C ILE A 109 12.32 7.45 -12.69
N SER A 110 13.48 8.06 -12.88
CA SER A 110 14.24 8.76 -11.83
C SER A 110 14.14 10.28 -11.91
N SER A 111 13.47 10.79 -12.95
CA SER A 111 13.27 12.22 -13.18
C SER A 111 11.85 12.50 -13.67
N MET A 112 11.31 13.66 -13.30
CA MET A 112 9.96 14.12 -13.69
C MET A 112 9.99 15.08 -14.87
N THR A 113 11.09 15.13 -15.65
CA THR A 113 11.14 15.90 -16.89
C THR A 113 10.24 15.26 -17.95
N GLU A 114 9.78 16.07 -18.89
CA GLU A 114 8.92 15.61 -19.99
C GLU A 114 9.58 14.50 -20.80
N GLU A 115 10.87 14.64 -21.07
CA GLU A 115 11.69 13.65 -21.79
C GLU A 115 11.77 12.33 -21.04
N ALA A 116 12.07 12.37 -19.74
CA ALA A 116 12.14 11.17 -18.90
C ALA A 116 10.80 10.45 -18.82
N ILE A 117 9.69 11.19 -18.71
CA ILE A 117 8.34 10.62 -18.69
C ILE A 117 8.04 9.95 -20.03
N LYS A 118 8.29 10.63 -21.16
CA LYS A 118 8.07 10.08 -22.51
C LYS A 118 8.89 8.80 -22.73
N GLU A 119 10.15 8.82 -22.33
CA GLU A 119 11.02 7.65 -22.46
C GLU A 119 10.57 6.50 -21.54
N GLY A 120 10.15 6.81 -20.32
CA GLY A 120 9.59 5.81 -19.40
C GLY A 120 8.35 5.12 -19.97
N PHE A 121 7.46 5.86 -20.66
CA PHE A 121 6.31 5.27 -21.35
C PHE A 121 6.68 4.41 -22.56
N ARG A 122 7.82 4.67 -23.22
CA ARG A 122 8.32 3.82 -24.32
C ARG A 122 8.96 2.54 -23.80
N THR A 123 9.46 2.55 -22.57
CA THR A 123 10.23 1.47 -21.96
C THR A 123 9.50 0.84 -20.78
N LEU A 124 8.15 0.85 -20.79
CA LEU A 124 7.33 0.20 -19.78
C LEU A 124 7.72 -1.29 -19.63
N LYS A 125 7.85 -1.73 -18.41
CA LYS A 125 8.19 -3.12 -18.08
C LYS A 125 6.98 -3.87 -17.54
N ASP A 126 6.99 -5.19 -17.73
CA ASP A 126 5.98 -6.05 -17.11
C ASP A 126 6.07 -5.91 -15.58
N GLY A 127 4.92 -5.77 -14.93
CA GLY A 127 4.87 -5.64 -13.48
C GLY A 127 5.52 -6.80 -12.73
N ARG A 128 5.53 -8.01 -13.32
CA ARG A 128 6.14 -9.22 -12.74
C ARG A 128 7.65 -9.12 -12.57
N GLU A 129 8.33 -8.29 -13.37
CA GLU A 129 9.77 -8.05 -13.19
C GLU A 129 10.09 -7.43 -11.82
N TYR A 130 9.11 -6.86 -11.16
CA TYR A 130 9.23 -6.21 -9.84
C TYR A 130 8.69 -7.04 -8.67
N ASP A 131 8.34 -8.32 -8.89
CA ASP A 131 7.80 -9.18 -7.84
C ASP A 131 8.76 -9.39 -6.68
N LEU A 132 10.06 -9.52 -6.95
CA LEU A 132 11.09 -9.63 -5.90
C LEU A 132 11.23 -8.32 -5.11
N LEU A 133 11.10 -7.17 -5.77
CA LEU A 133 11.11 -5.87 -5.11
C LEU A 133 9.89 -5.73 -4.19
N TYR A 134 8.71 -6.11 -4.67
CA TYR A 134 7.49 -6.15 -3.87
C TYR A 134 7.63 -7.09 -2.67
N THR A 135 8.11 -8.30 -2.89
CA THR A 135 8.32 -9.28 -1.80
C THR A 135 9.25 -8.70 -0.73
N SER A 136 10.36 -8.08 -1.13
CA SER A 136 11.28 -7.41 -0.20
C SER A 136 10.59 -6.29 0.60
N ALA A 137 9.79 -5.47 -0.07
CA ALA A 137 9.06 -4.38 0.57
C ALA A 137 7.99 -4.89 1.54
N LYS A 138 7.25 -5.93 1.14
CA LYS A 138 6.23 -6.60 1.96
C LYS A 138 6.84 -7.23 3.21
N CYS A 139 7.89 -8.04 3.05
CA CYS A 139 8.59 -8.65 4.19
C CYS A 139 9.10 -7.60 5.19
N ARG A 140 9.63 -6.47 4.71
CA ARG A 140 10.05 -5.38 5.58
C ARG A 140 8.86 -4.78 6.34
N SER A 141 7.77 -4.46 5.65
CA SER A 141 6.57 -3.90 6.27
C SER A 141 6.00 -4.83 7.34
N GLU A 142 5.95 -6.12 7.08
CA GLU A 142 5.48 -7.14 8.02
C GLU A 142 6.43 -7.29 9.22
N ALA A 143 7.73 -7.28 9.00
CA ALA A 143 8.73 -7.33 10.07
C ALA A 143 8.67 -6.09 10.97
N ASP A 144 8.56 -4.89 10.36
CA ASP A 144 8.42 -3.63 11.09
C ASP A 144 7.13 -3.62 11.93
N TRP A 145 6.02 -4.17 11.40
CA TRP A 145 4.77 -4.34 12.15
C TRP A 145 4.94 -5.30 13.32
N LEU A 146 5.48 -6.50 13.07
CA LEU A 146 5.67 -7.53 14.11
C LEU A 146 6.56 -7.03 15.25
N VAL A 147 7.70 -6.45 14.92
CA VAL A 147 8.65 -5.94 15.91
C VAL A 147 8.05 -4.71 16.63
N GLY A 148 7.51 -3.77 15.87
CA GLY A 148 6.97 -2.52 16.40
C GLY A 148 5.82 -2.73 17.37
N ILE A 149 4.81 -3.52 16.98
CA ILE A 149 3.63 -3.80 17.82
C ILE A 149 4.03 -4.55 19.09
N ASN A 150 4.82 -5.61 18.97
CA ASN A 150 5.20 -6.43 20.12
C ASN A 150 6.14 -5.67 21.07
N ALA A 151 7.13 -4.95 20.56
CA ALA A 151 8.03 -4.15 21.37
C ALA A 151 7.29 -3.02 22.10
N THR A 152 6.46 -2.25 21.37
CA THR A 152 5.69 -1.15 21.96
C THR A 152 4.78 -1.66 23.08
N ARG A 153 4.02 -2.72 22.84
CA ARG A 153 3.11 -3.28 23.86
C ARG A 153 3.86 -3.90 25.04
N LEU A 154 4.99 -4.56 24.78
CA LEU A 154 5.85 -5.10 25.84
C LEU A 154 6.36 -3.99 26.75
N PHE A 155 6.97 -2.96 26.19
CA PHE A 155 7.51 -1.84 26.96
C PHE A 155 6.41 -1.07 27.69
N SER A 156 5.29 -0.79 27.03
CA SER A 156 4.17 -0.07 27.65
C SER A 156 3.56 -0.86 28.80
N THR A 157 3.37 -2.17 28.69
CA THR A 157 2.77 -2.99 29.75
C THR A 157 3.72 -3.28 30.89
N ARG A 158 5.04 -3.39 30.63
CA ARG A 158 6.04 -3.72 31.64
C ARG A 158 6.59 -2.51 32.38
N TYR A 159 6.71 -1.38 31.68
CA TYR A 159 7.43 -0.20 32.17
C TYR A 159 6.58 1.08 32.17
N HIS A 160 5.24 0.97 32.07
CA HIS A 160 4.34 2.13 31.99
C HIS A 160 4.50 3.13 33.16
N GLN A 161 4.97 2.66 34.33
CA GLN A 161 5.26 3.54 35.47
C GLN A 161 6.59 4.29 35.36
N LEU A 162 7.51 3.81 34.54
CA LEU A 162 8.86 4.35 34.38
C LEU A 162 9.04 5.13 33.07
N LEU A 163 8.29 4.76 32.05
CA LEU A 163 8.38 5.32 30.70
C LEU A 163 6.99 5.77 30.27
N ASN A 164 6.81 7.06 30.11
CA ASN A 164 5.56 7.61 29.55
C ASN A 164 5.54 7.33 28.03
N ILE A 165 5.35 6.07 27.66
CA ILE A 165 5.26 5.60 26.28
C ILE A 165 3.76 5.58 25.94
N GLY A 166 3.29 6.70 25.41
CA GLY A 166 1.92 6.89 24.95
C GLY A 166 1.81 6.79 23.45
#